data_775f5f255ff61776755968d0dcf437aa
#
_entry.id   775f5f255ff61776755968d0dcf437aa
#
_cell.length_a   1.000
_cell.length_b   1.000
_cell.length_c   1.000
_cell.angle_alpha   90.00
_cell.angle_beta   90.00
_cell.angle_gamma   90.00
#
_symmetry.space_group_name_H-M   'P 1'
#
loop_
_entity.id
_entity.type
_entity.pdbx_description
1 polymer ?
#
loop_
_entity_poly.entity_id
_entity_poly.type
_entity_poly.pdbx_seq_one_letter_code
_entity_poly.pdbx_strand_id
1 'polypeptide(L)'
;MSLASKNVMLCIAALTLTAAGLTACENADAADTPEQSIPTLSETEETTAETGAADTEAAETEASESDTSESDETSSDASKTLVVYFSATGNTENAAEAIAKATDGDVFAIMPETPYTAADLDWTDDSSRVSVEHSDPDQRVIALETNTPESWDSYDTVFVGYPIWWGEAAYPVSTFVSENDFTDKTVIPFCTSASSDIGDSGNVLAQTAGSGNWLEGRRFSASESEDVIAEWAKSFTE
;
A
#
# COMPACT_ATOMS: atom_id res chain seq x y z
N MET A 1 4.10 55.83 -18.65
CA MET A 1 4.18 56.69 -17.45
C MET A 1 3.57 55.92 -16.31
N SER A 2 4.22 55.44 -15.34
CA SER A 2 5.25 55.71 -14.37
C SER A 2 5.58 54.36 -13.73
N LEU A 3 6.68 53.84 -13.73
CA LEU A 3 7.90 53.73 -12.92
C LEU A 3 7.72 53.85 -11.41
N ALA A 4 8.38 52.94 -10.77
CA ALA A 4 8.98 52.89 -9.43
C ALA A 4 8.30 51.89 -8.46
N SER A 5 8.97 51.15 -7.63
CA SER A 5 10.37 51.15 -7.21
C SER A 5 10.66 49.90 -6.36
N LYS A 6 11.88 49.43 -6.45
CA LYS A 6 12.60 48.44 -5.67
C LYS A 6 12.48 48.64 -4.15
N ASN A 7 12.43 47.56 -3.38
CA ASN A 7 13.16 47.53 -2.11
C ASN A 7 13.73 46.12 -1.87
N VAL A 8 15.03 46.04 -2.09
CA VAL A 8 15.93 45.01 -1.60
C VAL A 8 16.25 45.40 -0.15
N MET A 9 16.02 44.48 0.78
CA MET A 9 16.55 44.63 2.14
C MET A 9 17.38 43.40 2.48
N LEU A 10 18.68 43.60 2.33
CA LEU A 10 19.78 42.75 2.74
C LEU A 10 19.97 42.91 4.24
N CYS A 11 19.79 41.84 5.05
CA CYS A 11 20.29 41.83 6.42
C CYS A 11 21.32 40.73 6.58
N ILE A 12 22.57 41.17 6.66
CA ILE A 12 23.75 40.45 7.11
C ILE A 12 23.88 40.67 8.62
N ALA A 13 23.99 39.61 9.41
CA ALA A 13 24.63 39.61 10.74
C ALA A 13 25.01 38.15 11.05
N ALA A 14 26.25 37.82 10.90
CA ALA A 14 27.36 37.88 11.85
C ALA A 14 27.31 36.78 12.93
N LEU A 15 28.07 35.80 12.67
CA LEU A 15 29.04 34.94 13.33
C LEU A 15 29.28 35.23 14.84
N THR A 16 29.05 34.26 15.72
CA THR A 16 29.86 34.12 16.94
C THR A 16 30.16 32.64 17.17
N LEU A 17 31.44 32.37 17.06
CA LEU A 17 32.16 31.15 17.40
C LEU A 17 32.43 31.16 18.90
N THR A 18 32.06 30.11 19.63
CA THR A 18 32.61 29.81 20.95
C THR A 18 32.98 28.35 21.03
N ALA A 19 34.30 28.14 21.07
CA ALA A 19 34.92 26.85 21.41
C ALA A 19 35.19 26.80 22.92
N ALA A 20 35.08 25.64 23.52
CA ALA A 20 35.74 25.05 24.67
C ALA A 20 34.74 24.06 25.34
N GLY A 21 35.05 22.86 25.69
CA GLY A 21 36.24 22.21 26.16
C GLY A 21 36.08 20.73 26.31
N LEU A 22 37.18 20.06 26.15
CA LEU A 22 37.40 18.64 26.41
C LEU A 22 37.18 18.29 27.88
N THR A 23 36.55 17.13 28.16
CA THR A 23 36.96 16.27 29.28
C THR A 23 36.75 14.81 28.87
N ALA A 24 37.86 14.12 28.75
CA ALA A 24 37.99 12.68 28.70
C ALA A 24 37.73 12.11 30.08
N CYS A 25 37.00 11.01 30.16
CA CYS A 25 37.13 10.01 31.20
C CYS A 25 37.04 8.63 30.58
N GLU A 26 38.22 7.99 30.47
CA GLU A 26 38.39 6.56 30.36
C GLU A 26 37.80 5.87 31.62
N ASN A 27 37.08 4.77 31.41
CA ASN A 27 37.22 3.61 32.26
C ASN A 27 36.77 2.36 31.49
N ALA A 28 37.75 1.49 31.32
CA ALA A 28 37.61 0.09 30.92
C ALA A 28 37.03 -0.72 32.09
N ASP A 29 36.19 -1.70 31.81
CA ASP A 29 36.33 -3.06 32.31
C ASP A 29 35.29 -3.98 31.67
N ALA A 30 35.78 -4.97 31.00
CA ALA A 30 35.67 -6.43 30.97
C ALA A 30 34.28 -7.10 31.02
N ALA A 31 34.04 -7.82 29.92
CA ALA A 31 33.58 -9.22 29.81
C ALA A 31 32.31 -9.66 30.56
N ASP A 32 31.28 -10.02 29.77
CA ASP A 32 30.74 -11.38 29.86
C ASP A 32 29.90 -11.69 28.58
N THR A 33 30.31 -12.74 27.87
CA THR A 33 29.59 -13.37 26.77
C THR A 33 28.88 -14.59 27.35
N PRO A 34 27.60 -14.79 27.10
CA PRO A 34 27.09 -16.16 27.03
C PRO A 34 26.84 -16.55 25.57
N GLU A 35 27.70 -17.41 25.10
CA GLU A 35 27.51 -18.39 24.07
C GLU A 35 26.18 -19.14 24.25
N GLN A 36 25.26 -19.04 23.30
CA GLN A 36 24.11 -19.96 23.24
C GLN A 36 24.13 -20.72 21.91
N SER A 37 24.35 -21.97 22.10
CA SER A 37 24.45 -23.11 21.21
C SER A 37 23.29 -23.21 20.22
N ILE A 38 23.68 -23.48 18.98
CA ILE A 38 22.86 -23.94 17.88
C ILE A 38 22.52 -25.42 18.10
N PRO A 39 21.29 -25.88 17.98
CA PRO A 39 21.03 -27.29 17.77
C PRO A 39 21.09 -27.63 16.28
N THR A 40 21.98 -28.52 15.99
CA THR A 40 22.24 -29.24 14.74
C THR A 40 21.01 -30.03 14.29
N LEU A 41 20.69 -29.92 13.00
CA LEU A 41 19.79 -30.80 12.27
C LEU A 41 20.23 -32.26 12.34
N SER A 42 19.28 -33.14 12.53
CA SER A 42 19.39 -34.55 12.16
C SER A 42 18.55 -34.80 10.92
N GLU A 43 19.25 -35.17 9.86
CA GLU A 43 18.74 -35.86 8.69
C GLU A 43 18.11 -37.18 9.09
N THR A 44 17.00 -37.53 8.45
CA THR A 44 16.66 -38.94 8.21
C THR A 44 15.99 -39.05 6.85
N GLU A 45 16.64 -39.83 6.04
CA GLU A 45 16.35 -40.24 4.68
C GLU A 45 15.12 -41.15 4.58
N GLU A 46 14.44 -41.03 3.43
CA GLU A 46 14.06 -42.08 2.46
C GLU A 46 13.07 -43.18 2.84
N THR A 47 12.03 -43.29 2.02
CA THR A 47 11.67 -44.57 1.34
C THR A 47 10.48 -44.37 0.36
N THR A 48 10.84 -44.47 -0.89
CA THR A 48 10.32 -45.12 -2.10
C THR A 48 8.93 -45.76 -2.16
N ALA A 49 8.32 -45.47 -3.34
CA ALA A 49 7.57 -46.36 -4.27
C ALA A 49 6.13 -46.77 -3.86
N GLU A 50 5.18 -46.94 -4.72
CA GLU A 50 5.08 -47.43 -6.09
C GLU A 50 3.62 -47.27 -6.62
N THR A 51 3.49 -46.92 -7.87
CA THR A 51 2.61 -47.46 -8.92
C THR A 51 1.14 -47.83 -8.66
N GLY A 52 0.27 -47.27 -9.53
CA GLY A 52 -1.05 -47.79 -9.81
C GLY A 52 -1.76 -47.00 -10.91
N ALA A 53 -1.52 -47.37 -12.17
CA ALA A 53 -2.29 -46.97 -13.34
C ALA A 53 -3.54 -47.81 -13.51
N ALA A 54 -4.58 -47.25 -14.10
CA ALA A 54 -5.56 -47.81 -15.02
C ALA A 54 -6.84 -46.94 -14.93
N ASP A 55 -7.26 -46.31 -15.93
CA ASP A 55 -7.77 -46.66 -17.28
C ASP A 55 -9.32 -46.58 -17.35
N THR A 56 -9.78 -45.78 -18.34
CA THR A 56 -10.98 -45.93 -19.13
C THR A 56 -12.33 -45.62 -18.45
N GLU A 57 -13.26 -44.79 -18.93
CA GLU A 57 -13.88 -44.77 -20.25
C GLU A 57 -14.81 -43.53 -20.38
N ALA A 58 -15.01 -43.09 -21.58
CA ALA A 58 -15.94 -42.06 -22.02
C ALA A 58 -17.40 -42.54 -21.97
N ALA A 59 -18.31 -41.63 -21.68
CA ALA A 59 -19.67 -41.71 -22.23
C ALA A 59 -20.20 -40.30 -22.46
N GLU A 60 -20.41 -40.01 -23.74
CA GLU A 60 -21.29 -38.95 -24.25
C GLU A 60 -22.71 -39.25 -23.86
N THR A 61 -23.56 -38.23 -23.63
CA THR A 61 -24.84 -38.09 -24.28
C THR A 61 -25.66 -36.93 -23.70
N GLU A 62 -25.98 -36.04 -24.62
CA GLU A 62 -27.23 -35.39 -24.98
C GLU A 62 -27.71 -34.16 -24.23
N ALA A 63 -27.95 -33.20 -25.10
CA ALA A 63 -28.61 -31.92 -24.93
C ALA A 63 -30.01 -32.03 -24.32
N SER A 64 -30.36 -31.08 -23.48
CA SER A 64 -31.74 -30.67 -23.32
C SER A 64 -31.81 -29.16 -23.32
N GLU A 65 -32.40 -28.62 -24.32
CA GLU A 65 -32.78 -27.22 -24.50
C GLU A 65 -33.86 -26.79 -23.50
N SER A 66 -33.85 -25.48 -23.32
CA SER A 66 -35.01 -24.68 -22.94
C SER A 66 -35.36 -24.57 -21.45
N ASP A 67 -35.02 -23.44 -20.87
CA ASP A 67 -36.05 -22.49 -20.43
C ASP A 67 -35.47 -21.08 -20.32
N THR A 68 -35.96 -20.21 -21.18
CA THR A 68 -35.75 -18.77 -21.11
C THR A 68 -36.57 -18.27 -19.92
N SER A 69 -35.92 -18.10 -18.80
CA SER A 69 -36.43 -17.28 -17.71
C SER A 69 -35.78 -15.89 -17.88
N GLU A 70 -36.50 -14.98 -18.51
CA GLU A 70 -36.31 -13.57 -18.29
C GLU A 70 -36.47 -13.29 -16.80
N SER A 71 -35.40 -13.34 -16.07
CA SER A 71 -35.32 -12.70 -14.76
C SER A 71 -35.21 -11.20 -15.01
N ASP A 72 -36.30 -10.54 -14.75
CA ASP A 72 -36.45 -9.11 -14.53
C ASP A 72 -35.21 -8.61 -13.74
N GLU A 73 -34.22 -8.08 -14.46
CA GLU A 73 -33.11 -7.35 -13.88
C GLU A 73 -33.70 -6.07 -13.28
N THR A 74 -34.22 -6.19 -12.08
CA THR A 74 -34.33 -5.03 -11.19
C THR A 74 -32.91 -4.67 -10.88
N SER A 75 -32.31 -3.81 -11.70
CA SER A 75 -31.08 -3.09 -11.42
C SER A 75 -31.32 -2.32 -10.12
N SER A 76 -31.05 -2.97 -9.01
CA SER A 76 -30.77 -2.23 -7.78
C SER A 76 -29.47 -1.50 -8.10
N ASP A 77 -29.54 -0.20 -8.14
CA ASP A 77 -28.42 0.74 -8.19
C ASP A 77 -27.63 0.62 -6.86
N ALA A 78 -27.09 -0.56 -6.63
CA ALA A 78 -26.25 -0.82 -5.48
C ALA A 78 -24.88 -0.20 -5.81
N SER A 79 -24.48 0.77 -5.02
CA SER A 79 -23.14 1.40 -5.11
C SER A 79 -22.07 0.32 -5.16
N LYS A 80 -21.27 0.30 -6.22
CA LYS A 80 -20.17 -0.63 -6.39
C LYS A 80 -18.93 -0.16 -5.68
N THR A 81 -18.38 -1.01 -4.85
CA THR A 81 -17.16 -0.74 -4.08
C THR A 81 -15.95 -1.39 -4.71
N LEU A 82 -14.85 -0.64 -4.80
CA LEU A 82 -13.53 -1.13 -5.17
C LEU A 82 -12.53 -0.85 -4.05
N VAL A 83 -11.70 -1.83 -3.74
CA VAL A 83 -10.57 -1.67 -2.82
C VAL A 83 -9.27 -1.73 -3.61
N VAL A 84 -8.67 -0.57 -3.82
CA VAL A 84 -7.38 -0.42 -4.49
C VAL A 84 -6.29 -0.37 -3.43
N TYR A 85 -5.20 -1.11 -3.59
CA TYR A 85 -4.11 -1.06 -2.63
C TYR A 85 -2.74 -1.36 -3.25
N PHE A 86 -1.70 -0.79 -2.63
CA PHE A 86 -0.32 -1.24 -2.78
C PHE A 86 0.14 -1.87 -1.47
N SER A 87 0.80 -3.02 -1.56
CA SER A 87 1.36 -3.70 -0.39
C SER A 87 2.74 -4.28 -0.70
N ALA A 88 3.77 -3.80 0.01
CA ALA A 88 5.13 -4.28 -0.16
C ALA A 88 5.44 -5.52 0.71
N THR A 89 4.71 -5.71 1.82
CA THR A 89 5.00 -6.74 2.84
C THR A 89 3.76 -7.51 3.31
N GLY A 90 2.63 -7.38 2.61
CA GLY A 90 1.37 -8.07 2.93
C GLY A 90 0.45 -7.35 3.94
N ASN A 91 0.96 -6.40 4.73
CA ASN A 91 0.13 -5.77 5.77
C ASN A 91 -1.05 -4.96 5.21
N THR A 92 -0.82 -4.17 4.15
CA THR A 92 -1.90 -3.39 3.51
C THR A 92 -2.86 -4.31 2.76
N GLU A 93 -2.37 -5.37 2.16
CA GLU A 93 -3.16 -6.42 1.52
C GLU A 93 -4.14 -7.06 2.49
N ASN A 94 -3.69 -7.51 3.66
CA ASN A 94 -4.57 -8.06 4.69
C ASN A 94 -5.70 -7.10 5.09
N ALA A 95 -5.38 -5.81 5.22
CA ALA A 95 -6.39 -4.79 5.52
C ALA A 95 -7.36 -4.57 4.33
N ALA A 96 -6.86 -4.59 3.10
CA ALA A 96 -7.66 -4.45 1.89
C ALA A 96 -8.63 -5.63 1.72
N GLU A 97 -8.17 -6.85 1.95
CA GLU A 97 -9.03 -8.06 1.91
C GLU A 97 -10.14 -8.01 2.96
N ALA A 98 -9.83 -7.55 4.19
CA ALA A 98 -10.83 -7.39 5.23
C ALA A 98 -11.89 -6.33 4.86
N ILE A 99 -11.50 -5.22 4.24
CA ILE A 99 -12.40 -4.18 3.73
C ILE A 99 -13.28 -4.74 2.60
N ALA A 100 -12.68 -5.38 1.60
CA ALA A 100 -13.40 -5.95 0.47
C ALA A 100 -14.45 -6.99 0.92
N LYS A 101 -14.06 -7.89 1.79
CA LYS A 101 -14.99 -8.88 2.40
C LYS A 101 -16.14 -8.23 3.16
N ALA A 102 -15.88 -7.12 3.85
CA ALA A 102 -16.88 -6.43 4.66
C ALA A 102 -17.89 -5.61 3.83
N THR A 103 -17.46 -5.14 2.66
CA THR A 103 -18.23 -4.25 1.77
C THR A 103 -18.75 -4.95 0.51
N ASP A 104 -18.51 -6.26 0.36
CA ASP A 104 -18.77 -7.03 -0.87
C ASP A 104 -18.13 -6.34 -2.10
N GLY A 105 -16.95 -5.76 -1.89
CA GLY A 105 -16.20 -4.96 -2.87
C GLY A 105 -15.22 -5.80 -3.67
N ASP A 106 -14.96 -5.35 -4.91
CA ASP A 106 -13.88 -5.87 -5.75
C ASP A 106 -12.51 -5.41 -5.23
N VAL A 107 -11.45 -6.13 -5.59
CA VAL A 107 -10.08 -5.83 -5.16
C VAL A 107 -9.19 -5.56 -6.36
N PHE A 108 -8.36 -4.51 -6.27
CA PHE A 108 -7.33 -4.22 -7.25
C PHE A 108 -5.98 -3.94 -6.57
N ALA A 109 -5.01 -4.81 -6.80
CA ALA A 109 -3.64 -4.61 -6.34
C ALA A 109 -2.86 -3.73 -7.32
N ILE A 110 -2.30 -2.64 -6.84
CA ILE A 110 -1.36 -1.80 -7.60
C ILE A 110 -0.03 -2.55 -7.67
N MET A 111 0.35 -2.96 -8.87
CA MET A 111 1.57 -3.73 -9.11
C MET A 111 2.58 -2.87 -9.87
N PRO A 112 3.73 -2.51 -9.27
CA PRO A 112 4.84 -1.94 -10.03
C PRO A 112 5.37 -2.92 -11.08
N GLU A 113 5.69 -2.45 -12.30
CA GLU A 113 6.36 -3.28 -13.34
C GLU A 113 7.64 -3.94 -12.82
N THR A 114 8.34 -3.28 -11.91
CA THR A 114 9.46 -3.85 -11.17
C THR A 114 9.08 -3.93 -9.69
N PRO A 115 8.72 -5.11 -9.18
CA PRO A 115 8.37 -5.31 -7.77
C PRO A 115 9.51 -4.89 -6.82
N TYR A 116 9.16 -4.42 -5.63
CA TYR A 116 10.15 -4.11 -4.59
C TYR A 116 10.64 -5.40 -3.94
N THR A 117 11.95 -5.59 -3.92
CA THR A 117 12.61 -6.66 -3.15
C THR A 117 12.82 -6.23 -1.70
N ALA A 118 13.21 -7.16 -0.83
CA ALA A 118 13.56 -6.82 0.56
C ALA A 118 14.74 -5.82 0.64
N ALA A 119 15.69 -5.91 -0.30
CA ALA A 119 16.81 -4.97 -0.38
C ALA A 119 16.36 -3.58 -0.85
N ASP A 120 15.38 -3.50 -1.76
CA ASP A 120 14.80 -2.23 -2.20
C ASP A 120 14.06 -1.49 -1.09
N LEU A 121 13.55 -2.22 -0.09
CA LEU A 121 12.79 -1.70 1.05
C LEU A 121 13.65 -1.39 2.28
N ASP A 122 14.97 -1.58 2.20
CA ASP A 122 15.87 -1.24 3.31
C ASP A 122 16.07 0.28 3.41
N TRP A 123 15.18 0.92 4.15
CA TRP A 123 15.20 2.36 4.40
C TRP A 123 16.41 2.84 5.21
N THR A 124 17.25 1.93 5.73
CA THR A 124 18.50 2.26 6.45
C THR A 124 19.70 2.33 5.51
N ASP A 125 19.55 1.84 4.27
CA ASP A 125 20.54 1.96 3.20
C ASP A 125 20.16 3.12 2.28
N ASP A 126 20.96 4.19 2.28
CA ASP A 126 20.74 5.37 1.43
C ASP A 126 20.76 5.04 -0.08
N SER A 127 21.34 3.90 -0.46
CA SER A 127 21.40 3.42 -1.84
C SER A 127 20.25 2.49 -2.22
N SER A 128 19.39 2.09 -1.29
CA SER A 128 18.21 1.29 -1.58
C SER A 128 17.24 2.04 -2.47
N ARG A 129 16.44 1.31 -3.24
CA ARG A 129 15.47 1.90 -4.17
C ARG A 129 14.53 2.88 -3.45
N VAL A 130 13.94 2.47 -2.33
CA VAL A 130 12.98 3.30 -1.59
C VAL A 130 13.63 4.56 -1.01
N SER A 131 14.92 4.50 -0.60
CA SER A 131 15.68 5.66 -0.10
C SER A 131 16.04 6.64 -1.23
N VAL A 132 16.38 6.12 -2.41
CA VAL A 132 16.63 6.93 -3.61
C VAL A 132 15.34 7.62 -4.05
N GLU A 133 14.23 6.91 -4.15
CA GLU A 133 12.91 7.47 -4.48
C GLU A 133 12.47 8.54 -3.46
N HIS A 134 12.80 8.34 -2.18
CA HIS A 134 12.52 9.34 -1.15
C HIS A 134 13.35 10.63 -1.34
N SER A 135 14.63 10.50 -1.61
CA SER A 135 15.55 11.62 -1.71
C SER A 135 15.43 12.42 -3.03
N ASP A 136 14.96 11.75 -4.10
CA ASP A 136 14.83 12.33 -5.43
C ASP A 136 13.39 12.25 -5.94
N PRO A 137 12.61 13.34 -5.91
CA PRO A 137 11.24 13.37 -6.40
C PRO A 137 11.06 12.91 -7.85
N ASP A 138 12.07 13.05 -8.70
CA ASP A 138 12.01 12.64 -10.10
C ASP A 138 12.00 11.10 -10.25
N GLN A 139 12.39 10.37 -9.20
CA GLN A 139 12.37 8.91 -9.14
C GLN A 139 11.05 8.33 -8.58
N ARG A 140 10.11 9.18 -8.18
CA ARG A 140 8.84 8.76 -7.52
C ARG A 140 7.73 8.38 -8.49
N VAL A 141 7.93 8.53 -9.80
CA VAL A 141 6.99 8.06 -10.82
C VAL A 141 7.28 6.59 -11.09
N ILE A 142 6.45 5.73 -10.51
CA ILE A 142 6.65 4.28 -10.56
C ILE A 142 5.79 3.70 -11.69
N ALA A 143 6.42 3.09 -12.70
CA ALA A 143 5.69 2.41 -13.75
C ALA A 143 4.88 1.23 -13.17
N LEU A 144 3.61 1.12 -13.54
CA LEU A 144 2.67 0.11 -13.07
C LEU A 144 2.36 -0.88 -14.18
N GLU A 145 2.16 -2.16 -13.84
CA GLU A 145 1.75 -3.21 -14.80
C GLU A 145 0.39 -2.90 -15.42
N THR A 146 -0.52 -2.33 -14.62
CA THR A 146 -1.85 -1.90 -15.04
C THR A 146 -2.19 -0.62 -14.30
N ASN A 147 -2.50 0.43 -15.05
CA ASN A 147 -2.74 1.75 -14.47
C ASN A 147 -4.20 1.94 -14.04
N THR A 148 -5.15 1.33 -14.75
CA THR A 148 -6.58 1.49 -14.48
C THR A 148 -7.25 0.13 -14.38
N PRO A 149 -8.03 -0.13 -13.30
CA PRO A 149 -8.81 -1.34 -13.16
C PRO A 149 -9.85 -1.50 -14.28
N GLU A 150 -10.15 -2.74 -14.65
CA GLU A 150 -11.29 -3.00 -15.52
C GLU A 150 -12.58 -2.46 -14.87
N SER A 151 -13.49 -1.96 -15.69
CA SER A 151 -14.78 -1.40 -15.22
C SER A 151 -14.65 -0.24 -14.22
N TRP A 152 -13.53 0.52 -14.25
CA TRP A 152 -13.27 1.65 -13.36
C TRP A 152 -14.46 2.60 -13.20
N ASP A 153 -15.12 2.93 -14.30
CA ASP A 153 -16.24 3.87 -14.30
C ASP A 153 -17.49 3.35 -13.58
N SER A 154 -17.56 2.03 -13.32
CA SER A 154 -18.73 1.43 -12.65
C SER A 154 -18.65 1.47 -11.11
N TYR A 155 -17.54 1.93 -10.53
CA TYR A 155 -17.37 2.01 -9.09
C TYR A 155 -17.70 3.43 -8.59
N ASP A 156 -18.50 3.50 -7.54
CA ASP A 156 -18.90 4.76 -6.87
C ASP A 156 -18.09 5.01 -5.60
N THR A 157 -17.70 3.93 -4.92
CA THR A 157 -16.92 3.95 -3.68
C THR A 157 -15.58 3.27 -3.88
N VAL A 158 -14.49 3.98 -3.59
CA VAL A 158 -13.12 3.49 -3.76
C VAL A 158 -12.34 3.63 -2.47
N PHE A 159 -11.97 2.51 -1.87
CA PHE A 159 -10.97 2.50 -0.80
C PHE A 159 -9.58 2.51 -1.40
N VAL A 160 -8.68 3.36 -0.90
CA VAL A 160 -7.30 3.46 -1.39
C VAL A 160 -6.32 3.16 -0.26
N GLY A 161 -5.63 2.02 -0.36
CA GLY A 161 -4.75 1.47 0.66
C GLY A 161 -3.26 1.57 0.36
N TYR A 162 -2.45 1.93 1.37
CA TYR A 162 -1.00 2.09 1.22
C TYR A 162 -0.23 1.94 2.52
N PRO A 163 1.02 1.50 2.47
CA PRO A 163 1.93 1.66 3.60
C PRO A 163 2.42 3.11 3.67
N ILE A 164 2.70 3.59 4.89
CA ILE A 164 3.33 4.89 5.11
C ILE A 164 4.85 4.76 4.97
N TRP A 165 5.43 5.52 4.04
CA TRP A 165 6.85 5.70 3.85
C TRP A 165 7.24 7.15 4.14
N TRP A 166 8.08 7.39 5.16
CA TRP A 166 8.50 8.75 5.62
C TRP A 166 7.35 9.74 5.84
N GLY A 167 6.17 9.25 6.30
CA GLY A 167 4.98 10.09 6.53
C GLY A 167 4.14 10.35 5.28
N GLU A 168 4.51 9.80 4.13
CA GLU A 168 3.83 9.91 2.85
C GLU A 168 3.21 8.56 2.44
N ALA A 169 2.27 8.56 1.51
CA ALA A 169 1.80 7.34 0.86
C ALA A 169 2.93 6.74 0.02
N ALA A 170 3.04 5.42 -0.01
CA ALA A 170 3.99 4.73 -0.90
C ALA A 170 3.82 5.17 -2.36
N TYR A 171 4.92 5.43 -3.05
CA TYR A 171 4.95 6.11 -4.35
C TYR A 171 4.14 5.43 -5.47
N PRO A 172 4.02 4.08 -5.54
CA PRO A 172 3.15 3.44 -6.52
C PRO A 172 1.70 3.92 -6.46
N VAL A 173 1.20 4.26 -5.25
CA VAL A 173 -0.17 4.77 -5.08
C VAL A 173 -0.31 6.19 -5.61
N SER A 174 0.71 7.03 -5.43
CA SER A 174 0.73 8.38 -5.99
C SER A 174 0.67 8.35 -7.52
N THR A 175 1.38 7.42 -8.16
CA THR A 175 1.30 7.21 -9.61
C THR A 175 -0.12 6.78 -10.02
N PHE A 176 -0.69 5.76 -9.34
CA PHE A 176 -2.03 5.28 -9.62
C PHE A 176 -3.07 6.41 -9.56
N VAL A 177 -3.08 7.22 -8.51
CA VAL A 177 -4.08 8.27 -8.35
C VAL A 177 -3.90 9.42 -9.34
N SER A 178 -2.67 9.67 -9.81
CA SER A 178 -2.41 10.70 -10.83
C SER A 178 -2.89 10.30 -12.23
N GLU A 179 -3.06 9.00 -12.49
CA GLU A 179 -3.43 8.46 -13.79
C GLU A 179 -4.91 8.08 -13.91
N ASN A 180 -5.68 8.18 -12.82
CA ASN A 180 -7.10 7.83 -12.81
C ASN A 180 -7.99 9.02 -12.47
N ASP A 181 -9.15 9.09 -13.14
CA ASP A 181 -10.17 10.10 -12.84
C ASP A 181 -11.13 9.58 -11.74
N PHE A 182 -11.16 10.30 -10.63
CA PHE A 182 -12.03 10.00 -9.49
C PHE A 182 -13.34 10.84 -9.48
N THR A 183 -13.65 11.55 -10.55
CA THR A 183 -14.90 12.30 -10.66
C THR A 183 -16.11 11.42 -10.32
N ASP A 184 -17.03 11.95 -9.53
CA ASP A 184 -18.24 11.26 -9.01
C ASP A 184 -17.98 10.06 -8.09
N LYS A 185 -16.72 9.79 -7.70
CA LYS A 185 -16.38 8.71 -6.74
C LYS A 185 -16.18 9.26 -5.33
N THR A 186 -16.66 8.49 -4.35
CA THR A 186 -16.31 8.67 -2.93
C THR A 186 -15.06 7.88 -2.64
N VAL A 187 -14.01 8.53 -2.15
CA VAL A 187 -12.69 7.92 -1.95
C VAL A 187 -12.34 7.92 -0.47
N ILE A 188 -12.02 6.75 0.06
CA ILE A 188 -11.69 6.55 1.46
C ILE A 188 -10.26 6.02 1.58
N PRO A 189 -9.27 6.86 1.94
CA PRO A 189 -7.91 6.38 2.15
C PRO A 189 -7.77 5.56 3.42
N PHE A 190 -6.94 4.51 3.37
CA PHE A 190 -6.49 3.81 4.56
C PHE A 190 -5.00 3.49 4.44
N CYS A 191 -4.32 3.45 5.56
CA CYS A 191 -2.90 3.13 5.53
C CYS A 191 -2.51 2.10 6.58
N THR A 192 -1.37 1.46 6.34
CA THR A 192 -0.72 0.61 7.33
C THR A 192 0.64 1.18 7.70
N SER A 193 0.97 1.13 8.97
CA SER A 193 2.28 1.54 9.48
C SER A 193 2.57 0.89 10.84
N ALA A 194 3.84 0.81 11.22
CA ALA A 194 4.23 0.33 12.54
C ALA A 194 3.81 1.32 13.66
N SER A 195 4.00 2.63 13.42
CA SER A 195 3.76 3.66 14.45
C SER A 195 3.29 5.01 13.91
N SER A 196 3.60 5.35 12.65
CA SER A 196 3.20 6.62 12.04
C SER A 196 1.70 6.64 11.83
N ASP A 197 1.06 7.76 12.13
CA ASP A 197 -0.34 7.99 11.81
C ASP A 197 -0.51 8.24 10.29
N ILE A 198 -1.74 8.25 9.80
CA ILE A 198 -2.07 8.57 8.40
C ILE A 198 -1.62 9.99 8.02
N GLY A 199 -1.60 10.90 8.99
CA GLY A 199 -1.18 12.28 8.79
C GLY A 199 -1.93 12.97 7.67
N ASP A 200 -1.19 13.69 6.82
CA ASP A 200 -1.74 14.41 5.66
C ASP A 200 -1.69 13.59 4.35
N SER A 201 -1.28 12.34 4.41
CA SER A 201 -1.02 11.51 3.21
C SER A 201 -2.27 11.35 2.33
N GLY A 202 -3.46 11.19 2.92
CA GLY A 202 -4.73 11.13 2.19
C GLY A 202 -5.06 12.43 1.44
N ASN A 203 -4.83 13.60 2.06
CA ASN A 203 -5.04 14.89 1.42
C ASN A 203 -4.03 15.14 0.28
N VAL A 204 -2.79 14.67 0.43
CA VAL A 204 -1.78 14.75 -0.64
C VAL A 204 -2.21 13.91 -1.84
N LEU A 205 -2.72 12.69 -1.62
CA LEU A 205 -3.28 11.85 -2.69
C LEU A 205 -4.49 12.51 -3.36
N ALA A 206 -5.39 13.11 -2.58
CA ALA A 206 -6.54 13.86 -3.11
C ALA A 206 -6.13 15.02 -4.02
N GLN A 207 -5.10 15.77 -3.64
CA GLN A 207 -4.52 16.85 -4.46
C GLN A 207 -3.86 16.29 -5.73
N THR A 208 -3.20 15.16 -5.64
CA THR A 208 -2.56 14.49 -6.78
C THR A 208 -3.59 13.98 -7.77
N ALA A 209 -4.68 13.37 -7.30
CA ALA A 209 -5.79 12.90 -8.12
C ALA A 209 -6.54 14.06 -8.80
N GLY A 210 -6.68 15.21 -8.12
CA GLY A 210 -7.35 16.40 -8.64
C GLY A 210 -8.86 16.26 -8.84
N SER A 211 -9.46 15.11 -8.53
CA SER A 211 -10.89 14.82 -8.65
C SER A 211 -11.35 13.86 -7.54
N GLY A 212 -12.67 13.69 -7.39
CA GLY A 212 -13.28 12.80 -6.40
C GLY A 212 -13.64 13.49 -5.08
N ASN A 213 -14.51 12.83 -4.31
CA ASN A 213 -14.88 13.22 -2.95
C ASN A 213 -14.07 12.42 -1.94
N TRP A 214 -12.92 12.94 -1.53
CA TRP A 214 -12.00 12.29 -0.59
C TRP A 214 -12.44 12.51 0.84
N LEU A 215 -12.67 11.41 1.57
CA LEU A 215 -13.07 11.41 2.97
C LEU A 215 -11.85 11.28 3.89
N GLU A 216 -12.10 11.45 5.19
CA GLU A 216 -11.08 11.21 6.20
C GLU A 216 -10.70 9.71 6.23
N GLY A 217 -9.40 9.46 6.15
CA GLY A 217 -8.87 8.10 6.14
C GLY A 217 -8.54 7.56 7.52
N ARG A 218 -8.15 6.28 7.57
CA ARG A 218 -7.77 5.62 8.82
C ARG A 218 -6.46 4.83 8.68
N ARG A 219 -5.66 4.87 9.75
CA ARG A 219 -4.49 4.00 9.89
C ARG A 219 -4.88 2.70 10.59
N PHE A 220 -4.33 1.59 10.11
CA PHE A 220 -4.36 0.27 10.75
C PHE A 220 -2.95 -0.18 11.13
N SER A 221 -2.82 -0.89 12.25
CA SER A 221 -1.59 -1.58 12.60
C SER A 221 -1.52 -2.93 11.86
N ALA A 222 -0.32 -3.51 11.73
CA ALA A 222 -0.17 -4.86 11.17
C ALA A 222 -0.89 -5.96 11.98
N SER A 223 -1.25 -5.68 13.23
CA SER A 223 -1.97 -6.59 14.12
C SER A 223 -3.42 -6.15 14.38
N GLU A 224 -3.96 -5.24 13.56
CA GLU A 224 -5.35 -4.83 13.67
C GLU A 224 -6.27 -6.02 13.40
N SER A 225 -7.36 -6.15 14.16
CA SER A 225 -8.29 -7.25 13.92
C SER A 225 -9.17 -7.00 12.70
N GLU A 226 -9.48 -8.04 11.95
CA GLU A 226 -10.40 -7.97 10.80
C GLU A 226 -11.75 -7.36 11.20
N ASP A 227 -12.27 -7.65 12.39
CA ASP A 227 -13.55 -7.13 12.85
C ASP A 227 -13.54 -5.60 12.99
N VAL A 228 -12.44 -5.01 13.49
CA VAL A 228 -12.28 -3.55 13.62
C VAL A 228 -12.18 -2.89 12.25
N ILE A 229 -11.46 -3.52 11.31
CA ILE A 229 -11.33 -3.04 9.93
C ILE A 229 -12.70 -3.11 9.24
N ALA A 230 -13.40 -4.24 9.38
CA ALA A 230 -14.71 -4.49 8.79
C ALA A 230 -15.78 -3.52 9.30
N GLU A 231 -15.83 -3.27 10.63
CA GLU A 231 -16.76 -2.31 11.22
C GLU A 231 -16.55 -0.90 10.67
N TRP A 232 -15.28 -0.49 10.56
CA TRP A 232 -14.95 0.81 9.97
C TRP A 232 -15.37 0.90 8.50
N ALA A 233 -15.08 -0.13 7.69
CA ALA A 233 -15.39 -0.11 6.26
C ALA A 233 -16.90 -0.04 6.00
N LYS A 234 -17.72 -0.80 6.74
CA LYS A 234 -19.18 -0.80 6.62
C LYS A 234 -19.81 0.56 6.88
N SER A 235 -19.19 1.40 7.71
CA SER A 235 -19.72 2.74 7.98
C SER A 235 -19.77 3.67 6.76
N PHE A 236 -19.22 3.27 5.62
CA PHE A 236 -19.21 4.02 4.36
C PHE A 236 -20.12 3.42 3.28
N THR A 237 -20.66 2.22 3.49
CA THR A 237 -21.44 1.48 2.49
C THR A 237 -22.87 1.11 2.96
N GLU A 238 -23.23 1.48 4.20
CA GLU A 238 -24.57 1.29 4.78
C GLU A 238 -25.51 2.49 4.57
#